data_b5ad16a326c0da83155f4364960d9fd9
#
_entry.id   b5ad16a326c0da83155f4364960d9fd9
#
_cell.length_a   1.000
_cell.length_b   1.000
_cell.length_c   1.000
_cell.angle_alpha   90.00
_cell.angle_beta   90.00
_cell.angle_gamma   90.00
#
_symmetry.space_group_name_H-M   'P 1'
#
loop_
_entity.id
_entity.type
_entity.pdbx_description
1 polymer ?
#
loop_
_entity_poly.entity_id
_entity_poly.type
_entity_poly.pdbx_seq_one_letter_code
_entity_poly.pdbx_strand_id
1 'polypeptide(L)' 'MARKPNPIKSVQITVSTTPLVYGYLSALVDTGLYGKNAAEAAERLIAKGVEVALAGGIIPRREIRG' A
#
# COMPACT_ATOMS: atom_id res chain seq x y z
N MET A 1 -9.35 -31.12 2.24
CA MET A 1 -10.17 -30.34 2.05
C MET A 1 -9.76 -29.22 1.35
N ALA A 2 -10.40 -28.79 0.72
CA ALA A 2 -9.98 -27.79 0.01
C ALA A 2 -10.13 -26.58 0.70
N ARG A 3 -9.14 -25.80 0.78
CA ARG A 3 -9.27 -24.69 1.37
C ARG A 3 -9.67 -23.72 0.42
N LYS A 4 -10.41 -22.87 0.71
CA LYS A 4 -10.78 -21.96 -0.16
C LYS A 4 -9.74 -21.08 -0.48
N PRO A 5 -9.58 -20.74 -1.67
CA PRO A 5 -8.55 -19.81 -2.04
C PRO A 5 -8.91 -18.45 -1.54
N ASN A 6 -7.91 -17.67 -1.35
CA ASN A 6 -8.10 -16.32 -0.99
C ASN A 6 -8.78 -15.60 -2.10
N PRO A 7 -9.80 -14.83 -1.82
CA PRO A 7 -10.44 -14.04 -2.87
C PRO A 7 -9.54 -12.92 -3.35
N ILE A 8 -8.56 -12.52 -2.55
CA ILE A 8 -7.69 -11.44 -2.95
C ILE A 8 -6.29 -11.98 -3.07
N LYS A 9 -5.70 -11.78 -4.23
CA LYS A 9 -4.34 -12.19 -4.43
C LYS A 9 -3.41 -11.06 -4.19
N SER A 10 -2.36 -11.33 -3.47
CA SER A 10 -1.32 -10.35 -3.24
C SER A 10 -0.40 -10.29 -4.44
N VAL A 11 -0.05 -9.10 -4.83
CA VAL A 11 0.95 -8.90 -5.88
C VAL A 11 2.10 -8.15 -5.25
N GLN A 12 3.29 -8.67 -5.41
CA GLN A 12 4.43 -8.07 -4.79
C GLN A 12 5.06 -7.04 -5.69
N ILE A 13 5.34 -5.88 -5.16
CA ILE A 13 6.00 -4.82 -5.89
C ILE A 13 7.27 -4.46 -5.13
N THR A 14 8.38 -4.45 -5.83
CA THR A 14 9.64 -4.08 -5.21
C THR A 14 9.94 -2.63 -5.52
N VAL A 15 10.16 -1.84 -4.48
CA VAL A 15 10.39 -0.42 -4.64
C VAL A 15 11.68 -0.05 -3.93
N SER A 16 12.52 0.70 -4.61
CA SER A 16 13.72 1.25 -4.00
C SER A 16 13.39 2.65 -3.51
N THR A 17 13.89 2.99 -2.34
CA THR A 17 13.66 4.30 -1.81
C THR A 17 14.92 4.83 -1.17
N THR A 18 14.88 6.06 -0.70
CA THR A 18 16.04 6.70 -0.09
C THR A 18 16.01 6.50 1.42
N PRO A 19 17.18 6.61 2.07
CA PRO A 19 17.18 6.53 3.53
C PRO A 19 16.28 7.55 4.19
N LEU A 20 16.15 8.73 3.59
CA LEU A 20 15.29 9.75 4.15
C LEU A 20 13.83 9.32 4.16
N VAL A 21 13.35 8.79 3.02
CA VAL A 21 11.98 8.33 2.93
C VAL A 21 11.77 7.13 3.86
N TYR A 22 12.75 6.24 3.93
CA TYR A 22 12.64 5.11 4.82
C TYR A 22 12.53 5.56 6.26
N GLY A 23 13.28 6.60 6.63
CA GLY A 23 13.20 7.15 7.97
C GLY A 23 11.82 7.69 8.29
N TYR A 24 11.18 8.34 7.32
CA TYR A 24 9.82 8.81 7.51
C TYR A 24 8.83 7.66 7.67
N LEU A 25 9.03 6.59 6.90
CA LEU A 25 8.18 5.42 7.07
C LEU A 25 8.29 4.85 8.47
N SER A 26 9.51 4.77 8.97
CA SER A 26 9.72 4.27 10.32
C SER A 26 9.04 5.15 11.36
N ALA A 27 9.12 6.46 11.16
CA ALA A 27 8.47 7.39 12.07
C ALA A 27 6.96 7.21 12.04
N LEU A 28 6.40 6.95 10.88
CA LEU A 28 4.97 6.70 10.77
C LEU A 28 4.56 5.42 11.49
N VAL A 29 5.40 4.40 11.40
CA VAL A 29 5.14 3.16 12.12
C VAL A 29 5.10 3.43 13.62
N ASP A 30 5.99 4.29 14.10
CA ASP A 30 6.06 4.59 15.52
C ASP A 30 4.81 5.27 16.04
N THR A 31 4.02 5.90 15.16
CA THR A 31 2.77 6.50 15.60
C THR A 31 1.71 5.47 15.92
N GLY A 32 1.90 4.23 15.46
CA GLY A 32 0.91 3.19 15.64
C GLY A 32 -0.23 3.23 14.66
N LEU A 33 -0.23 4.19 13.74
CA LEU A 33 -1.33 4.36 12.80
C LEU A 33 -1.08 3.78 11.43
N TYR A 34 0.18 3.46 11.14
CA TYR A 34 0.56 3.03 9.80
C TYR A 34 1.10 1.61 9.74
N GLY A 35 0.67 0.76 10.63
CA GLY A 35 1.07 -0.63 10.58
C GLY A 35 2.24 -0.95 11.49
N LYS A 36 2.78 -2.13 11.34
CA LYS A 36 3.79 -2.62 12.25
C LYS A 36 5.20 -2.46 11.74
N ASN A 37 5.37 -2.20 10.48
CA ASN A 37 6.71 -2.07 9.91
C ASN A 37 6.65 -1.16 8.70
N ALA A 38 7.83 -0.83 8.17
CA ALA A 38 7.93 0.12 7.07
C ALA A 38 7.20 -0.38 5.82
N ALA A 39 7.19 -1.68 5.59
CA ALA A 39 6.49 -2.21 4.42
C ALA A 39 4.99 -1.99 4.52
N GLU A 40 4.42 -2.17 5.71
CA GLU A 40 3.00 -1.91 5.90
C GLU A 40 2.69 -0.42 5.77
N ALA A 41 3.57 0.42 6.32
CA ALA A 41 3.38 1.86 6.18
C ALA A 41 3.41 2.26 4.72
N ALA A 42 4.34 1.70 3.96
CA ALA A 42 4.44 2.01 2.54
C ALA A 42 3.19 1.55 1.79
N GLU A 43 2.67 0.39 2.11
CA GLU A 43 1.50 -0.13 1.45
C GLU A 43 0.29 0.77 1.69
N ARG A 44 0.13 1.25 2.90
CA ARG A 44 -0.97 2.14 3.22
C ARG A 44 -0.86 3.47 2.51
N LEU A 45 0.37 3.99 2.39
CA LEU A 45 0.59 5.23 1.68
C LEU A 45 0.36 5.07 0.18
N ILE A 46 0.75 3.92 -0.37
CA ILE A 46 0.50 3.65 -1.78
C ILE A 46 -0.99 3.61 -2.05
N ALA A 47 -1.76 2.94 -1.21
CA ALA A 47 -3.20 2.88 -1.38
C ALA A 47 -3.81 4.27 -1.32
N LYS A 48 -3.33 5.09 -0.39
CA LYS A 48 -3.81 6.45 -0.28
C LYS A 48 -3.45 7.27 -1.51
N GLY A 49 -2.23 7.08 -2.01
CA GLY A 49 -1.78 7.79 -3.20
C GLY A 49 -2.60 7.44 -4.42
N VAL A 50 -2.99 6.17 -4.53
CA VAL A 50 -3.83 5.74 -5.64
C VAL A 50 -5.20 6.44 -5.54
N GLU A 51 -5.74 6.54 -4.33
CA GLU A 51 -7.01 7.23 -4.14
C GLU A 51 -6.91 8.69 -4.58
N VAL A 52 -5.81 9.34 -4.25
CA VAL A 52 -5.60 10.72 -4.65
C VAL A 52 -5.54 10.83 -6.17
N ALA A 53 -4.85 9.90 -6.82
CA ALA A 53 -4.73 9.92 -8.27
C ALA A 53 -6.08 9.70 -8.94
N LEU A 54 -6.90 8.83 -8.38
CA LEU A 54 -8.24 8.60 -8.91
C LEU A 54 -9.11 9.83 -8.73
N ALA A 55 -9.04 10.44 -7.56
CA ALA A 55 -9.82 11.65 -7.30
C ALA A 55 -9.42 12.80 -8.21
N GLY A 56 -8.14 12.85 -8.57
CA GLY A 56 -7.67 13.90 -9.44
C GLY A 56 -7.89 13.64 -10.92
N GLY A 57 -8.42 12.48 -11.27
CA GLY A 57 -8.71 12.18 -12.66
C GLY A 57 -7.49 11.83 -13.48
N ILE A 58 -6.36 11.54 -12.84
CA ILE A 58 -5.15 11.19 -13.57
C ILE A 58 -5.32 9.88 -14.29
N ILE A 59 -6.03 8.94 -13.68
CA ILE A 59 -6.32 7.64 -14.26
C ILE A 59 -7.80 7.38 -14.10
N PRO A 60 -8.38 6.56 -14.98
CA PRO A 60 -9.79 6.25 -14.85
C PRO A 60 -10.01 5.25 -13.74
N ARG A 61 -11.12 5.40 -13.04
CA ARG A 61 -11.47 4.45 -12.02
C ARG A 61 -12.01 3.20 -12.69
N ARG A 62 -11.57 2.06 -12.23
CA ARG A 62 -12.02 0.82 -12.78
C ARG A 62 -12.50 -0.07 -11.69
N GLU A 63 -13.45 -0.89 -12.01
CA GLU A 63 -13.91 -1.86 -11.09
C GLU A 63 -12.94 -3.00 -11.06
N ILE A 64 -12.50 -3.40 -9.88
CA ILE A 64 -11.56 -4.48 -9.76
C ILE A 64 -12.25 -5.66 -9.14
N ARG A 65 -12.21 -6.80 -9.85
CA ARG A 65 -12.82 -7.95 -9.32
C ARG A 65 -11.77 -8.82 -8.83
N GLY A 66 -11.77 -9.16 -7.66
CA GLY A 66 -10.75 -9.89 -6.97
C GLY A 66 -10.54 -11.30 -7.32
#